data_83d3ac35faf13b5ce2f9d980194e4b1b
#
_entry.id   83d3ac35faf13b5ce2f9d980194e4b1b
#
_cell.length_a   1.000
_cell.length_b   1.000
_cell.length_c   1.000
_cell.angle_alpha   90.00
_cell.angle_beta   90.00
_cell.angle_gamma   90.00
#
_symmetry.space_group_name_H-M   'P 1'
#
loop_
_entity.id
_entity.type
_entity.pdbx_description
1 polymer ?
#
loop_
_entity_poly.entity_id
_entity_poly.type
_entity_poly.pdbx_seq_one_letter_code
_entity_poly.pdbx_strand_id
1 'polypeptide(L)'
;VKSNTSYSNDFGIFEIGRVVKGLDENNLCIEQKKLAITLFSKVKDIKTLYFELRDMLVVLSEDIKHKSLGFKKAEPTHSYEHPVNLYTIMIDNEEIGTIGIVHPTVGKKLDKKASVVFAEVDMNAFTDAQTAPIVYDEPSKFPPIDYDISVVVPEKLFFEDLSKCWIGKGDGI
;
A
#
# COMPACT_ATOMS: atom_id res chain seq x y z
N VAL A 1 5.64 16.43 7.50
CA VAL A 1 6.93 15.99 6.91
C VAL A 1 7.98 17.09 7.00
N LYS A 2 7.79 18.24 6.33
CA LYS A 2 8.81 19.30 6.21
C LYS A 2 9.43 19.72 7.55
N SER A 3 8.65 19.90 8.60
CA SER A 3 9.14 20.30 9.92
C SER A 3 10.13 19.29 10.54
N ASN A 4 10.02 18.00 10.19
CA ASN A 4 10.84 16.94 10.74
C ASN A 4 12.14 16.70 9.97
N THR A 5 12.26 17.21 8.72
CA THR A 5 13.43 16.96 7.86
C THR A 5 14.73 17.53 8.40
N SER A 6 14.67 18.50 9.33
CA SER A 6 15.83 19.08 10.01
C SER A 6 16.26 18.28 11.24
N TYR A 7 15.39 17.42 11.78
CA TYR A 7 15.65 16.66 13.01
C TYR A 7 16.01 15.20 12.73
N SER A 8 15.50 14.62 11.65
CA SER A 8 15.77 13.23 11.31
C SER A 8 16.00 13.03 9.82
N ASN A 9 16.89 12.11 9.49
CA ASN A 9 17.17 11.69 8.12
C ASN A 9 16.30 10.51 7.66
N ASP A 10 15.65 9.83 8.57
CA ASP A 10 14.78 8.68 8.31
C ASP A 10 13.64 8.66 9.33
N PHE A 11 12.39 8.77 8.89
CA PHE A 11 11.23 8.76 9.76
C PHE A 11 9.93 8.44 9.01
N GLY A 12 8.96 7.92 9.75
CA GLY A 12 7.57 7.80 9.32
C GLY A 12 6.65 8.67 10.16
N ILE A 13 5.59 9.15 9.55
CA ILE A 13 4.48 9.81 10.23
C ILE A 13 3.18 9.20 9.75
N PHE A 14 2.20 9.13 10.63
CA PHE A 14 0.84 8.76 10.26
C PHE A 14 -0.18 9.64 10.97
N GLU A 15 -1.34 9.72 10.39
CA GLU A 15 -2.49 10.44 10.95
C GLU A 15 -3.76 9.69 10.60
N ILE A 16 -4.68 9.60 11.57
CA ILE A 16 -6.05 9.15 11.33
C ILE A 16 -6.95 10.35 11.58
N GLY A 17 -7.63 10.79 10.52
CA GLY A 17 -8.45 11.98 10.57
C GLY A 17 -9.72 11.86 9.74
N ARG A 18 -10.62 12.85 9.88
CA ARG A 18 -11.79 12.99 9.04
C ARG A 18 -11.52 14.04 7.98
N VAL A 19 -11.85 13.71 6.74
CA VAL A 19 -11.79 14.62 5.59
C VAL A 19 -13.20 14.83 5.05
N VAL A 20 -13.50 16.05 4.62
CA VAL A 20 -14.78 16.38 3.99
C VAL A 20 -14.69 16.07 2.50
N LYS A 21 -15.55 15.18 2.00
CA LYS A 21 -15.66 14.85 0.56
C LYS A 21 -16.55 15.81 -0.21
N GLY A 22 -17.49 16.47 0.45
CA GLY A 22 -18.49 17.33 -0.16
C GLY A 22 -19.64 17.61 0.79
N LEU A 23 -20.75 18.06 0.24
CA LEU A 23 -21.99 18.29 0.96
C LEU A 23 -23.05 17.29 0.45
N ASP A 24 -23.92 16.85 1.34
CA ASP A 24 -25.11 16.06 1.00
C ASP A 24 -26.25 16.96 0.49
N GLU A 25 -27.40 16.35 0.19
CA GLU A 25 -28.61 17.03 -0.29
C GLU A 25 -29.16 18.07 0.71
N ASN A 26 -28.79 17.95 1.99
CA ASN A 26 -29.18 18.85 3.07
C ASN A 26 -28.08 19.88 3.42
N ASN A 27 -27.05 20.04 2.56
CA ASN A 27 -25.87 20.87 2.80
C ASN A 27 -25.07 20.47 4.07
N LEU A 28 -25.13 19.23 4.52
CA LEU A 28 -24.30 18.69 5.58
C LEU A 28 -23.01 18.11 5.01
N CYS A 29 -21.90 18.24 5.75
CA CYS A 29 -20.62 17.71 5.35
C CYS A 29 -20.65 16.17 5.28
N ILE A 30 -20.29 15.63 4.10
CA ILE A 30 -20.03 14.19 3.94
C ILE A 30 -18.58 13.97 4.39
N GLU A 31 -18.42 13.36 5.57
CA GLU A 31 -17.13 13.06 6.14
C GLU A 31 -16.68 11.63 5.80
N GLN A 32 -15.37 11.48 5.55
CA GLN A 32 -14.70 10.19 5.37
C GLN A 32 -13.54 10.09 6.34
N LYS A 33 -13.44 9.00 7.09
CA LYS A 33 -12.29 8.72 7.94
C LYS A 33 -11.16 8.11 7.13
N LYS A 34 -9.98 8.74 7.17
CA LYS A 34 -8.79 8.29 6.44
C LYS A 34 -7.62 8.04 7.38
N LEU A 35 -6.82 7.03 7.06
CA LEU A 35 -5.46 6.85 7.54
C LEU A 35 -4.51 7.35 6.45
N ALA A 36 -3.65 8.31 6.79
CA ALA A 36 -2.55 8.75 5.93
C ALA A 36 -1.22 8.33 6.56
N ILE A 37 -0.33 7.75 5.78
CA ILE A 37 1.02 7.36 6.20
C ILE A 37 2.01 7.97 5.22
N THR A 38 3.10 8.54 5.73
CA THR A 38 4.20 9.05 4.91
C THR A 38 5.52 8.59 5.50
N LEU A 39 6.36 7.97 4.68
CA LEU A 39 7.74 7.66 5.02
C LEU A 39 8.66 8.61 4.27
N PHE A 40 9.68 9.08 4.97
CA PHE A 40 10.71 9.98 4.48
C PHE A 40 12.08 9.42 4.82
N SER A 41 13.00 9.37 3.84
CA SER A 41 14.37 8.95 4.09
C SER A 41 15.37 9.69 3.19
N LYS A 42 16.51 10.09 3.77
CA LYS A 42 17.70 10.58 3.04
C LYS A 42 18.75 9.49 2.85
N VAL A 43 18.54 8.32 3.45
CA VAL A 43 19.52 7.22 3.49
C VAL A 43 19.05 5.99 2.73
N LYS A 44 17.73 5.78 2.61
CA LYS A 44 17.15 4.67 1.86
C LYS A 44 16.78 5.11 0.45
N ASP A 45 16.95 4.23 -0.52
CA ASP A 45 16.43 4.45 -1.86
C ASP A 45 14.90 4.36 -1.90
N ILE A 46 14.32 4.91 -2.96
CA ILE A 46 12.87 5.03 -3.09
C ILE A 46 12.16 3.67 -3.17
N LYS A 47 12.81 2.68 -3.76
CA LYS A 47 12.26 1.33 -3.90
C LYS A 47 12.16 0.64 -2.54
N THR A 48 13.24 0.67 -1.75
CA THR A 48 13.27 0.13 -0.39
C THR A 48 12.18 0.78 0.46
N LEU A 49 12.08 2.12 0.42
CA LEU A 49 11.11 2.86 1.20
C LEU A 49 9.65 2.54 0.79
N TYR A 50 9.41 2.36 -0.51
CA TYR A 50 8.09 1.96 -1.01
C TYR A 50 7.69 0.57 -0.52
N PHE A 51 8.58 -0.40 -0.57
CA PHE A 51 8.28 -1.75 -0.08
C PHE A 51 8.10 -1.79 1.43
N GLU A 52 8.86 -1.02 2.21
CA GLU A 52 8.62 -0.88 3.64
C GLU A 52 7.18 -0.38 3.94
N LEU A 53 6.72 0.65 3.23
CA LEU A 53 5.37 1.15 3.40
C LEU A 53 4.32 0.12 2.97
N ARG A 54 4.56 -0.56 1.85
CA ARG A 54 3.67 -1.62 1.36
C ARG A 54 3.55 -2.75 2.39
N ASP A 55 4.66 -3.20 2.92
CA ASP A 55 4.70 -4.31 3.88
C ASP A 55 4.02 -3.92 5.21
N MET A 56 4.13 -2.67 5.66
CA MET A 56 3.36 -2.16 6.79
C MET A 56 1.84 -2.29 6.56
N LEU A 57 1.37 -1.97 5.35
CA LEU A 57 -0.06 -2.08 5.01
C LEU A 57 -0.50 -3.55 4.91
N VAL A 58 0.34 -4.42 4.34
CA VAL A 58 0.08 -5.86 4.25
C VAL A 58 -0.08 -6.44 5.65
N VAL A 59 0.89 -6.19 6.55
CA VAL A 59 0.84 -6.63 7.96
C VAL A 59 -0.41 -6.10 8.65
N LEU A 60 -0.75 -4.81 8.46
CA LEU A 60 -1.97 -4.22 9.02
C LEU A 60 -3.24 -4.96 8.57
N SER A 61 -3.32 -5.35 7.30
CA SER A 61 -4.47 -6.08 6.77
C SER A 61 -4.49 -7.53 7.25
N GLU A 62 -3.35 -8.20 7.27
CA GLU A 62 -3.23 -9.58 7.72
C GLU A 62 -3.54 -9.73 9.21
N ASP A 63 -3.06 -8.82 10.05
CA ASP A 63 -3.30 -8.84 11.50
C ASP A 63 -4.75 -8.52 11.87
N ILE A 64 -5.43 -7.63 11.12
CA ILE A 64 -6.77 -7.15 11.48
C ILE A 64 -7.87 -7.86 10.69
N LYS A 65 -7.64 -8.13 9.40
CA LYS A 65 -8.65 -8.70 8.50
C LYS A 65 -8.36 -10.14 8.10
N HIS A 66 -7.15 -10.64 8.39
CA HIS A 66 -6.67 -11.95 7.94
C HIS A 66 -6.76 -12.11 6.41
N LYS A 67 -6.48 -11.01 5.69
CA LYS A 67 -6.57 -10.92 4.24
C LYS A 67 -5.36 -10.25 3.64
N SER A 68 -4.93 -10.74 2.49
CA SER A 68 -3.91 -10.11 1.68
C SER A 68 -4.46 -8.89 0.94
N LEU A 69 -3.57 -7.92 0.67
CA LEU A 69 -3.87 -6.76 -0.16
C LEU A 69 -3.45 -6.99 -1.61
N GLY A 70 -4.29 -6.54 -2.54
CA GLY A 70 -3.94 -6.38 -3.95
C GLY A 70 -3.48 -4.94 -4.23
N PHE A 71 -2.61 -4.77 -5.25
CA PHE A 71 -2.11 -3.46 -5.67
C PHE A 71 -2.28 -3.31 -7.18
N LYS A 72 -3.17 -2.43 -7.59
CA LYS A 72 -3.52 -2.17 -8.99
C LYS A 72 -2.92 -0.86 -9.45
N LYS A 73 -2.39 -0.81 -10.67
CA LYS A 73 -1.93 0.45 -11.25
C LYS A 73 -3.01 1.51 -11.22
N ALA A 74 -2.67 2.72 -10.77
CA ALA A 74 -3.58 3.85 -10.69
C ALA A 74 -3.08 5.05 -11.51
N GLU A 75 -4.02 5.90 -11.93
CA GLU A 75 -3.73 7.20 -12.53
C GLU A 75 -3.76 8.29 -11.45
N PRO A 76 -2.85 9.28 -11.49
CA PRO A 76 -2.78 10.32 -10.49
C PRO A 76 -3.99 11.27 -10.59
N THR A 77 -4.58 11.57 -9.45
CA THR A 77 -5.68 12.54 -9.30
C THR A 77 -5.24 13.81 -8.58
N HIS A 78 -4.09 13.75 -7.89
CA HIS A 78 -3.55 14.88 -7.13
C HIS A 78 -2.14 15.25 -7.59
N SER A 79 -1.79 16.51 -7.45
CA SER A 79 -0.49 17.06 -7.90
C SER A 79 0.72 16.53 -7.13
N TYR A 80 0.53 15.92 -5.98
CA TYR A 80 1.60 15.31 -5.20
C TYR A 80 1.86 13.85 -5.57
N GLU A 81 0.99 13.23 -6.34
CA GLU A 81 1.10 11.84 -6.76
C GLU A 81 2.06 11.67 -7.94
N HIS A 82 2.85 10.60 -7.91
CA HIS A 82 3.77 10.31 -9.00
C HIS A 82 3.03 9.77 -10.22
N PRO A 83 3.29 10.29 -11.43
CA PRO A 83 2.51 9.93 -12.63
C PRO A 83 2.64 8.46 -13.05
N VAL A 84 3.68 7.77 -12.57
CA VAL A 84 3.92 6.36 -12.94
C VAL A 84 3.86 5.42 -11.73
N ASN A 85 4.30 5.86 -10.56
CA ASN A 85 4.44 4.99 -9.38
C ASN A 85 3.33 5.29 -8.36
N LEU A 86 2.10 5.02 -8.78
CA LEU A 86 0.88 5.13 -7.98
C LEU A 86 0.06 3.85 -8.17
N TYR A 87 -0.47 3.32 -7.07
CA TYR A 87 -1.26 2.09 -7.07
C TYR A 87 -2.47 2.25 -6.16
N THR A 88 -3.60 1.70 -6.59
CA THR A 88 -4.79 1.51 -5.77
C THR A 88 -4.56 0.31 -4.86
N ILE A 89 -4.91 0.46 -3.59
CA ILE A 89 -4.91 -0.61 -2.60
C ILE A 89 -6.28 -1.30 -2.64
N MET A 90 -6.26 -2.62 -2.80
CA MET A 90 -7.47 -3.43 -2.94
C MET A 90 -7.57 -4.44 -1.81
N ILE A 91 -8.77 -4.68 -1.30
CA ILE A 91 -9.15 -5.81 -0.45
C ILE A 91 -10.42 -6.45 -1.04
N ASP A 92 -10.44 -7.77 -1.27
CA ASP A 92 -11.60 -8.48 -1.88
C ASP A 92 -12.13 -7.84 -3.18
N ASN A 93 -11.28 -7.28 -4.02
CA ASN A 93 -11.62 -6.52 -5.22
C ASN A 93 -12.27 -5.14 -4.97
N GLU A 94 -12.39 -4.70 -3.72
CA GLU A 94 -12.83 -3.36 -3.38
C GLU A 94 -11.65 -2.42 -3.18
N GLU A 95 -11.77 -1.21 -3.70
CA GLU A 95 -10.76 -0.17 -3.52
C GLU A 95 -10.87 0.43 -2.13
N ILE A 96 -9.77 0.37 -1.35
CA ILE A 96 -9.70 0.93 -0.01
C ILE A 96 -8.72 2.09 0.12
N GLY A 97 -7.99 2.44 -0.93
CA GLY A 97 -7.05 3.54 -0.86
C GLY A 97 -5.98 3.56 -1.94
N THR A 98 -4.96 4.35 -1.73
CA THR A 98 -3.83 4.51 -2.65
C THR A 98 -2.50 4.45 -1.93
N ILE A 99 -1.47 3.93 -2.62
CA ILE A 99 -0.07 3.95 -2.20
C ILE A 99 0.79 4.41 -3.36
N GLY A 100 1.78 5.25 -3.10
CA GLY A 100 2.63 5.74 -4.16
C GLY A 100 3.86 6.49 -3.71
N ILE A 101 4.63 6.89 -4.70
CA ILE A 101 5.77 7.79 -4.54
C ILE A 101 5.26 9.22 -4.63
N VAL A 102 5.80 10.11 -3.80
CA VAL A 102 5.52 11.54 -3.90
C VAL A 102 6.15 12.10 -5.18
N HIS A 103 5.40 12.93 -5.91
CA HIS A 103 5.87 13.54 -7.15
C HIS A 103 7.22 14.25 -6.94
N PRO A 104 8.21 14.07 -7.83
CA PRO A 104 9.55 14.61 -7.65
C PRO A 104 9.62 16.12 -7.41
N THR A 105 8.71 16.90 -8.01
CA THR A 105 8.64 18.35 -7.78
C THR A 105 8.21 18.72 -6.36
N VAL A 106 7.39 17.90 -5.74
CA VAL A 106 6.95 18.06 -4.34
C VAL A 106 8.02 17.54 -3.40
N GLY A 107 8.58 16.36 -3.66
CA GLY A 107 9.68 15.78 -2.88
C GLY A 107 10.89 16.72 -2.78
N LYS A 108 11.31 17.34 -3.89
CA LYS A 108 12.40 18.31 -3.91
C LYS A 108 12.17 19.58 -3.07
N LYS A 109 10.90 19.95 -2.80
CA LYS A 109 10.56 21.05 -1.89
C LYS A 109 10.70 20.66 -0.42
N LEU A 110 10.64 19.36 -0.13
CA LEU A 110 10.88 18.83 1.22
C LEU A 110 12.37 18.71 1.47
N ASP A 111 13.06 17.97 0.60
CA ASP A 111 14.53 17.85 0.59
C ASP A 111 14.99 17.35 -0.80
N LYS A 112 16.12 17.86 -1.30
CA LYS A 112 16.61 17.54 -2.65
C LYS A 112 17.10 16.09 -2.81
N LYS A 113 17.48 15.44 -1.71
CA LYS A 113 18.06 14.10 -1.69
C LYS A 113 17.16 13.03 -1.10
N ALA A 114 15.97 13.42 -0.65
CA ALA A 114 15.09 12.50 0.06
C ALA A 114 14.23 11.65 -0.88
N SER A 115 14.06 10.40 -0.48
CA SER A 115 12.99 9.52 -0.92
C SER A 115 11.75 9.77 -0.06
N VAL A 116 10.58 9.90 -0.68
CA VAL A 116 9.31 10.12 0.04
C VAL A 116 8.22 9.28 -0.60
N VAL A 117 7.56 8.48 0.22
CA VAL A 117 6.42 7.66 -0.18
C VAL A 117 5.23 7.92 0.72
N PHE A 118 4.05 7.65 0.23
CA PHE A 118 2.80 7.87 0.97
C PHE A 118 1.79 6.76 0.72
N ALA A 119 0.87 6.60 1.67
CA ALA A 119 -0.35 5.83 1.50
C ALA A 119 -1.51 6.58 2.15
N GLU A 120 -2.68 6.50 1.53
CA GLU A 120 -3.95 6.93 2.10
C GLU A 120 -4.93 5.77 2.03
N VAL A 121 -5.53 5.41 3.17
CA VAL A 121 -6.51 4.33 3.29
C VAL A 121 -7.83 4.89 3.77
N ASP A 122 -8.91 4.53 3.08
CA ASP A 122 -10.27 4.76 3.54
C ASP A 122 -10.58 3.81 4.70
N MET A 123 -10.64 4.36 5.92
CA MET A 123 -10.86 3.58 7.12
C MET A 123 -12.30 3.05 7.22
N ASN A 124 -13.27 3.66 6.53
CA ASN A 124 -14.62 3.14 6.47
C ASN A 124 -14.63 1.87 5.58
N ALA A 125 -14.13 1.98 4.35
CA ALA A 125 -14.01 0.82 3.44
C ALA A 125 -13.18 -0.31 4.05
N PHE A 126 -12.05 0.01 4.69
CA PHE A 126 -11.23 -1.00 5.39
C PHE A 126 -11.99 -1.65 6.56
N THR A 127 -12.77 -0.88 7.33
CA THR A 127 -13.54 -1.41 8.47
C THR A 127 -14.68 -2.29 7.99
N ASP A 128 -15.38 -1.88 6.92
CA ASP A 128 -16.54 -2.58 6.36
C ASP A 128 -16.14 -3.87 5.62
N ALA A 129 -14.90 -3.97 5.14
CA ALA A 129 -14.37 -5.20 4.56
C ALA A 129 -14.48 -6.36 5.56
N GLN A 130 -15.00 -7.50 5.09
CA GLN A 130 -15.20 -8.67 5.93
C GLN A 130 -13.85 -9.21 6.44
N THR A 131 -13.80 -9.55 7.72
CA THR A 131 -12.65 -10.26 8.29
C THR A 131 -12.75 -11.74 7.93
N ALA A 132 -11.66 -12.30 7.40
CA ALA A 132 -11.63 -13.73 7.12
C ALA A 132 -11.56 -14.53 8.44
N PRO A 133 -12.24 -15.69 8.53
CA PRO A 133 -12.14 -16.54 9.68
C PRO A 133 -10.71 -17.07 9.84
N ILE A 134 -10.25 -17.18 11.09
CA ILE A 134 -9.00 -17.89 11.39
C ILE A 134 -9.26 -19.38 11.20
N VAL A 135 -8.66 -19.96 10.18
CA VAL A 135 -8.70 -21.41 9.96
C VAL A 135 -7.39 -21.99 10.50
N TYR A 136 -7.53 -22.94 11.46
CA TYR A 136 -6.36 -23.68 11.91
C TYR A 136 -5.93 -24.64 10.80
N ASP A 137 -4.71 -24.46 10.32
CA ASP A 137 -4.06 -25.38 9.39
C ASP A 137 -3.02 -26.19 10.17
N GLU A 138 -3.15 -27.52 10.09
CA GLU A 138 -2.25 -28.43 10.81
C GLU A 138 -0.85 -28.32 10.18
N PRO A 139 0.21 -28.06 10.96
CA PRO A 139 1.56 -27.99 10.40
C PRO A 139 1.91 -29.25 9.60
N SER A 140 2.50 -29.05 8.41
CA SER A 140 2.93 -30.18 7.59
C SER A 140 3.86 -31.10 8.36
N LYS A 141 3.60 -32.41 8.27
CA LYS A 141 4.47 -33.47 8.85
C LYS A 141 5.79 -33.65 8.10
N PHE A 142 5.88 -33.06 6.91
CA PHE A 142 7.06 -33.14 6.06
C PHE A 142 7.77 -31.78 6.01
N PRO A 143 9.11 -31.77 5.92
CA PRO A 143 9.84 -30.51 5.73
C PRO A 143 9.46 -29.86 4.40
N PRO A 144 9.42 -28.52 4.36
CA PRO A 144 9.17 -27.80 3.10
C PRO A 144 10.31 -28.04 2.09
N ILE A 145 9.97 -27.99 0.81
CA ILE A 145 10.95 -28.03 -0.28
C ILE A 145 10.88 -26.66 -0.96
N ASP A 146 12.02 -25.99 -1.01
CA ASP A 146 12.16 -24.72 -1.72
C ASP A 146 12.52 -24.96 -3.17
N TYR A 147 11.81 -24.31 -4.09
CA TYR A 147 12.09 -24.33 -5.52
C TYR A 147 12.36 -22.91 -6.03
N ASP A 148 13.46 -22.73 -6.72
CA ASP A 148 13.74 -21.52 -7.49
C ASP A 148 13.33 -21.71 -8.96
N ILE A 149 12.46 -20.83 -9.43
CA ILE A 149 11.97 -20.85 -10.82
C ILE A 149 12.40 -19.56 -11.51
N SER A 150 13.19 -19.67 -12.56
CA SER A 150 13.53 -18.54 -13.43
C SER A 150 12.61 -18.53 -14.64
N VAL A 151 11.93 -17.41 -14.85
CA VAL A 151 11.01 -17.23 -15.98
C VAL A 151 11.43 -16.03 -16.83
N VAL A 152 11.26 -16.15 -18.14
CA VAL A 152 11.44 -15.03 -19.07
C VAL A 152 10.05 -14.54 -19.46
N VAL A 153 9.81 -13.26 -19.20
CA VAL A 153 8.50 -12.64 -19.44
C VAL A 153 8.66 -11.38 -20.30
N PRO A 154 7.64 -10.98 -21.05
CA PRO A 154 7.62 -9.69 -21.73
C PRO A 154 7.77 -8.52 -20.73
N GLU A 155 8.53 -7.48 -21.09
CA GLU A 155 8.78 -6.31 -20.24
C GLU A 155 7.50 -5.61 -19.75
N LYS A 156 6.42 -5.74 -20.50
CA LYS A 156 5.11 -5.12 -20.19
C LYS A 156 4.24 -5.97 -19.24
N LEU A 157 4.67 -7.18 -18.89
CA LEU A 157 3.90 -8.02 -17.99
C LEU A 157 4.07 -7.55 -16.55
N PHE A 158 2.97 -7.28 -15.87
CA PHE A 158 2.99 -6.94 -14.44
C PHE A 158 3.15 -8.20 -13.59
N PHE A 159 3.86 -8.08 -12.48
CA PHE A 159 4.05 -9.18 -11.53
C PHE A 159 2.73 -9.75 -11.02
N GLU A 160 1.71 -8.91 -10.83
CA GLU A 160 0.36 -9.33 -10.44
C GLU A 160 -0.24 -10.36 -11.41
N ASP A 161 -0.05 -10.17 -12.74
CA ASP A 161 -0.57 -11.11 -13.72
C ASP A 161 0.27 -12.40 -13.77
N LEU A 162 1.57 -12.28 -13.56
CA LEU A 162 2.46 -13.42 -13.47
C LEU A 162 2.15 -14.27 -12.24
N SER A 163 1.92 -13.65 -11.08
CA SER A 163 1.67 -14.33 -9.81
C SER A 163 0.39 -15.19 -9.81
N LYS A 164 -0.61 -14.84 -10.63
CA LYS A 164 -1.84 -15.65 -10.82
C LYS A 164 -1.57 -17.06 -11.38
N CYS A 165 -0.38 -17.28 -11.93
CA CYS A 165 -0.01 -18.62 -12.47
C CYS A 165 0.27 -19.64 -11.37
N TRP A 166 0.63 -19.21 -10.16
CA TRP A 166 0.98 -20.11 -9.04
C TRP A 166 0.20 -19.85 -7.74
N ILE A 167 -0.35 -18.63 -7.53
CA ILE A 167 -1.17 -18.37 -6.33
C ILE A 167 -2.40 -19.28 -6.35
N GLY A 168 -2.63 -20.00 -5.25
CA GLY A 168 -3.76 -20.92 -5.08
C GLY A 168 -3.64 -22.25 -5.85
N LYS A 169 -2.47 -22.59 -6.39
CA LYS A 169 -2.25 -23.88 -7.07
C LYS A 169 -1.37 -24.87 -6.29
N GLY A 170 -0.96 -24.48 -5.07
CA GLY A 170 -0.11 -25.29 -4.21
C GLY A 170 -0.85 -26.25 -3.25
N ASP A 171 -2.17 -26.24 -3.22
CA ASP A 171 -2.96 -27.00 -2.27
C ASP A 171 -3.27 -28.43 -2.80
N GLY A 172 -2.26 -29.17 -3.23
CA GLY A 172 -2.56 -30.49 -3.76
C GLY A 172 -1.38 -31.34 -4.24
N ILE A 173 -0.30 -31.40 -3.49
CA ILE A 173 0.70 -32.48 -3.60
C ILE A 173 0.97 -33.08 -2.23
#